data_20e19a61f7591c7e127afb45fa1e7b9f
#
_entry.id   20e19a61f7591c7e127afb45fa1e7b9f
#
_cell.length_a   1.000
_cell.length_b   1.000
_cell.length_c   1.000
_cell.angle_alpha   90.00
_cell.angle_beta   90.00
_cell.angle_gamma   90.00
#
_symmetry.space_group_name_H-M   'P 1'
#
loop_
_entity.id
_entity.type
_entity.pdbx_description
1 polymer ?
#
loop_
_entity_poly.entity_id
_entity_poly.type
_entity_poly.pdbx_seq_one_letter_code
_entity_poly.pdbx_strand_id
1 'polypeptide(L)'
;MYQTDLWKYCTKEYCRDMLLSFQLLGNTSWPDQKVMACLYAFSNHAERHYRTVRIPKRDGRQRSLMVPDYMLMRIQRNILHHILYGYAVSSCATAYHKGAGVVSNARVHTGKHVVVKLDIKDFFGSISFPMVLKSVFSVRYYPPAVGTMLTALCCCNDFLPQGAPTSPAVSNLVMKHFDESINKWCENKGISYTRYCDDMTFSGDFNPDLVIRKVSGFLNSMGFELNETKTRILYRNGRQSVTGIVVNEKLQVSRDYRRKLRQEIFYCQKYGAKSH
;
A
#
# COMPACT_ATOMS: atom_id res chain seq x y z
N MET A 1 -15.54 22.57 -10.99
CA MET A 1 -15.15 22.93 -12.36
C MET A 1 -13.90 22.11 -12.69
N TYR A 2 -14.02 21.09 -13.51
CA TYR A 2 -12.90 20.21 -13.84
C TYR A 2 -11.98 20.93 -14.81
N GLN A 3 -10.68 21.01 -14.49
CA GLN A 3 -9.64 21.58 -15.37
C GLN A 3 -9.38 20.63 -16.57
N THR A 4 -10.42 20.40 -17.38
CA THR A 4 -10.30 19.59 -18.62
C THR A 4 -9.45 20.30 -19.68
N ASP A 5 -9.22 21.60 -19.56
CA ASP A 5 -8.49 22.40 -20.53
C ASP A 5 -6.98 22.48 -20.31
N LEU A 6 -6.45 21.98 -19.18
CA LEU A 6 -5.02 22.07 -18.85
C LEU A 6 -4.13 21.45 -19.95
N TRP A 7 -4.58 20.36 -20.55
CA TRP A 7 -3.84 19.61 -21.57
C TRP A 7 -4.42 19.73 -22.99
N LYS A 8 -5.35 20.70 -23.22
CA LYS A 8 -6.02 20.89 -24.50
C LYS A 8 -5.05 21.10 -25.68
N TYR A 9 -3.95 21.75 -25.44
CA TYR A 9 -2.92 22.03 -26.44
C TYR A 9 -1.66 21.18 -26.27
N CYS A 10 -1.74 20.09 -25.47
CA CYS A 10 -0.62 19.20 -25.27
C CYS A 10 -0.36 18.37 -26.52
N THR A 11 0.83 18.49 -27.10
CA THR A 11 1.21 17.75 -28.30
C THR A 11 1.71 16.35 -27.95
N LYS A 12 1.78 15.48 -28.97
CA LYS A 12 2.37 14.13 -28.83
C LYS A 12 3.85 14.21 -28.46
N GLU A 13 4.55 15.19 -28.98
CA GLU A 13 5.98 15.46 -28.68
C GLU A 13 6.16 15.79 -27.20
N TYR A 14 5.32 16.66 -26.65
CA TYR A 14 5.35 17.00 -25.23
C TYR A 14 5.12 15.76 -24.34
N CYS A 15 4.13 14.91 -24.68
CA CYS A 15 3.87 13.67 -23.94
C CYS A 15 5.07 12.72 -24.01
N ARG A 16 5.71 12.60 -25.19
CA ARG A 16 6.91 11.80 -25.39
C ARG A 16 8.06 12.32 -24.53
N ASP A 17 8.34 13.62 -24.60
CA ASP A 17 9.47 14.23 -23.89
C ASP A 17 9.27 14.12 -22.36
N MET A 18 8.03 14.27 -21.88
CA MET A 18 7.68 14.01 -20.48
C MET A 18 7.96 12.55 -20.08
N LEU A 19 7.55 11.57 -20.89
CA LEU A 19 7.82 10.15 -20.60
C LEU A 19 9.31 9.82 -20.61
N LEU A 20 10.07 10.38 -21.55
CA LEU A 20 11.53 10.22 -21.62
C LEU A 20 12.24 10.84 -20.42
N SER A 21 11.76 12.00 -19.94
CA SER A 21 12.34 12.68 -18.77
C SER A 21 12.27 11.86 -17.49
N PHE A 22 11.30 10.94 -17.37
CA PHE A 22 11.20 10.03 -16.22
C PHE A 22 12.25 8.91 -16.21
N GLN A 23 12.97 8.71 -17.31
CA GLN A 23 14.03 7.69 -17.42
C GLN A 23 13.57 6.29 -16.98
N LEU A 24 12.37 5.88 -17.40
CA LEU A 24 11.73 4.65 -16.91
C LEU A 24 12.50 3.37 -17.24
N LEU A 25 13.33 3.38 -18.30
CA LEU A 25 14.28 2.31 -18.62
C LEU A 25 15.66 2.51 -17.96
N GLY A 26 15.84 3.58 -17.16
CA GLY A 26 17.13 4.00 -16.61
C GLY A 26 18.10 4.47 -17.71
N ASN A 27 19.38 4.58 -17.38
CA ASN A 27 20.39 4.94 -18.35
C ASN A 27 20.50 3.85 -19.42
N THR A 28 20.13 4.17 -20.63
CA THR A 28 20.18 3.29 -21.79
C THR A 28 20.76 4.05 -22.98
N SER A 29 21.52 3.35 -23.83
CA SER A 29 22.02 3.87 -25.11
C SER A 29 21.00 3.77 -26.24
N TRP A 30 19.75 3.36 -25.94
CA TRP A 30 18.72 3.24 -26.95
C TRP A 30 18.26 4.60 -27.45
N PRO A 31 17.99 4.76 -28.73
CA PRO A 31 17.36 5.97 -29.25
C PRO A 31 15.96 6.12 -28.67
N ASP A 32 15.48 7.35 -28.53
CA ASP A 32 14.20 7.71 -27.92
C ASP A 32 13.02 6.94 -28.53
N GLN A 33 13.02 6.76 -29.85
CA GLN A 33 12.00 5.98 -30.54
C GLN A 33 11.91 4.54 -30.02
N LYS A 34 13.06 3.89 -29.77
CA LYS A 34 13.11 2.52 -29.24
C LYS A 34 12.65 2.48 -27.77
N VAL A 35 13.01 3.49 -26.97
CA VAL A 35 12.54 3.64 -25.59
C VAL A 35 11.02 3.74 -25.57
N MET A 36 10.45 4.63 -26.39
CA MET A 36 9.00 4.79 -26.48
C MET A 36 8.28 3.54 -26.97
N ALA A 37 8.80 2.89 -28.00
CA ALA A 37 8.24 1.62 -28.50
C ALA A 37 8.21 0.55 -27.41
N CYS A 38 9.27 0.46 -26.59
CA CYS A 38 9.33 -0.46 -25.45
C CYS A 38 8.26 -0.11 -24.42
N LEU A 39 8.13 1.16 -24.00
CA LEU A 39 7.12 1.57 -23.01
C LEU A 39 5.70 1.31 -23.51
N TYR A 40 5.41 1.55 -24.79
CA TYR A 40 4.12 1.22 -25.42
C TYR A 40 3.84 -0.29 -25.42
N ALA A 41 4.84 -1.11 -25.77
CA ALA A 41 4.67 -2.56 -25.77
C ALA A 41 4.34 -3.09 -24.37
N PHE A 42 5.05 -2.62 -23.33
CA PHE A 42 4.81 -3.02 -21.95
C PHE A 42 3.49 -2.49 -21.40
N SER A 43 3.09 -1.26 -21.74
CA SER A 43 1.82 -0.69 -21.26
C SER A 43 0.60 -1.35 -21.89
N ASN A 44 0.67 -1.77 -23.17
CA ASN A 44 -0.45 -2.40 -23.87
C ASN A 44 -0.64 -3.88 -23.53
N HIS A 45 0.40 -4.54 -23.02
CA HIS A 45 0.40 -5.98 -22.76
C HIS A 45 1.05 -6.31 -21.41
N ALA A 46 0.83 -5.47 -20.41
CA ALA A 46 1.46 -5.61 -19.10
C ALA A 46 1.20 -7.00 -18.47
N GLU A 47 0.03 -7.58 -18.71
CA GLU A 47 -0.37 -8.90 -18.20
C GLU A 47 0.57 -10.04 -18.66
N ARG A 48 1.18 -9.93 -19.83
CA ARG A 48 2.12 -10.94 -20.38
C ARG A 48 3.47 -10.92 -19.67
N HIS A 49 3.75 -9.87 -18.93
CA HIS A 49 5.00 -9.64 -18.22
C HIS A 49 4.93 -10.01 -16.73
N TYR A 50 3.85 -10.69 -16.31
CA TYR A 50 3.71 -11.18 -14.94
C TYR A 50 3.71 -12.71 -14.90
N ARG A 51 4.30 -13.26 -13.84
CA ARG A 51 4.18 -14.66 -13.46
C ARG A 51 3.53 -14.79 -12.10
N THR A 52 2.67 -15.79 -11.94
CA THR A 52 2.07 -16.10 -10.63
C THR A 52 3.01 -16.95 -9.80
N VAL A 53 3.34 -16.50 -8.59
CA VAL A 53 4.11 -17.23 -7.58
C VAL A 53 3.23 -17.48 -6.38
N ARG A 54 3.13 -18.73 -5.91
CA ARG A 54 2.34 -19.09 -4.73
C ARG A 54 3.25 -19.17 -3.51
N ILE A 55 2.90 -18.44 -2.44
CA ILE A 55 3.62 -18.42 -1.17
C ILE A 55 2.69 -18.93 -0.07
N PRO A 56 3.16 -19.86 0.82
CA PRO A 56 2.35 -20.34 1.92
C PRO A 56 2.09 -19.22 2.95
N LYS A 57 0.85 -19.09 3.41
CA LYS A 57 0.47 -18.26 4.55
C LYS A 57 0.68 -19.03 5.85
N ARG A 58 0.75 -18.32 6.98
CA ARG A 58 0.89 -18.92 8.31
C ARG A 58 -0.28 -19.83 8.71
N ASP A 59 -1.43 -19.67 8.09
CA ASP A 59 -2.66 -20.46 8.30
C ASP A 59 -2.78 -21.67 7.35
N GLY A 60 -1.72 -21.99 6.59
CA GLY A 60 -1.69 -23.08 5.63
C GLY A 60 -2.28 -22.77 4.26
N ARG A 61 -3.01 -21.66 4.10
CA ARG A 61 -3.52 -21.21 2.81
C ARG A 61 -2.39 -20.68 1.93
N GLN A 62 -2.61 -20.62 0.63
CA GLN A 62 -1.64 -20.03 -0.31
C GLN A 62 -2.01 -18.57 -0.63
N ARG A 63 -0.99 -17.76 -0.81
CA ARG A 63 -1.09 -16.41 -1.35
C ARG A 63 -0.50 -16.40 -2.76
N SER A 64 -1.26 -15.95 -3.74
CA SER A 64 -0.76 -15.75 -5.11
C SER A 64 -0.15 -14.35 -5.23
N LEU A 65 1.09 -14.28 -5.68
CA LEU A 65 1.77 -13.04 -6.01
C LEU A 65 1.94 -12.95 -7.52
N MET A 66 1.66 -11.78 -8.06
CA MET A 66 1.91 -11.43 -9.45
C MET A 66 3.28 -10.73 -9.52
N VAL A 67 4.31 -11.47 -9.92
CA VAL A 67 5.68 -10.98 -9.97
C VAL A 67 6.01 -10.54 -11.38
N PRO A 68 6.34 -9.26 -11.62
CA PRO A 68 6.72 -8.79 -12.95
C PRO A 68 8.04 -9.41 -13.40
N ASP A 69 8.24 -9.53 -14.71
CA ASP A 69 9.53 -9.91 -15.29
C ASP A 69 10.60 -8.83 -15.02
N TYR A 70 11.83 -9.13 -15.40
CA TYR A 70 12.96 -8.24 -15.10
C TYR A 70 12.77 -6.83 -15.68
N MET A 71 12.28 -6.71 -16.91
CA MET A 71 12.16 -5.41 -17.58
C MET A 71 11.00 -4.59 -17.00
N LEU A 72 9.83 -5.18 -16.84
CA LEU A 72 8.69 -4.50 -16.21
C LEU A 72 9.02 -4.13 -14.75
N MET A 73 9.70 -5.00 -14.02
CA MET A 73 10.17 -4.70 -12.65
C MET A 73 11.11 -3.49 -12.62
N ARG A 74 12.02 -3.38 -13.59
CA ARG A 74 12.92 -2.22 -13.73
C ARG A 74 12.14 -0.93 -14.01
N ILE A 75 11.20 -0.97 -14.95
CA ILE A 75 10.31 0.15 -15.25
C ILE A 75 9.55 0.59 -13.99
N GLN A 76 8.93 -0.35 -13.28
CA GLN A 76 8.18 -0.06 -12.07
C GLN A 76 9.04 0.47 -10.93
N ARG A 77 10.27 0.00 -10.76
CA ARG A 77 11.22 0.57 -9.79
C ARG A 77 11.56 2.02 -10.14
N ASN A 78 11.75 2.33 -11.42
CA ASN A 78 12.01 3.70 -11.84
C ASN A 78 10.77 4.60 -11.69
N ILE A 79 9.55 4.12 -11.95
CA ILE A 79 8.31 4.83 -11.60
C ILE A 79 8.27 5.10 -10.09
N LEU A 80 8.58 4.10 -9.26
CA LEU A 80 8.61 4.26 -7.80
C LEU A 80 9.60 5.34 -7.37
N HIS A 81 10.84 5.29 -7.86
CA HIS A 81 11.92 6.19 -7.44
C HIS A 81 11.79 7.60 -8.01
N HIS A 82 11.49 7.72 -9.30
CA HIS A 82 11.52 9.01 -9.99
C HIS A 82 10.18 9.77 -9.89
N ILE A 83 9.07 9.06 -9.63
CA ILE A 83 7.74 9.66 -9.60
C ILE A 83 7.09 9.50 -8.22
N LEU A 84 6.85 8.25 -7.77
CA LEU A 84 5.99 8.01 -6.62
C LEU A 84 6.59 8.47 -5.28
N TYR A 85 7.90 8.41 -5.11
CA TYR A 85 8.56 8.91 -3.89
C TYR A 85 8.47 10.43 -3.71
N GLY A 86 8.15 11.16 -4.76
CA GLY A 86 7.88 12.61 -4.70
C GLY A 86 6.50 12.97 -4.12
N TYR A 87 5.59 11.99 -3.97
CA TYR A 87 4.24 12.25 -3.46
C TYR A 87 4.17 12.14 -1.94
N ALA A 88 3.51 13.12 -1.32
CA ALA A 88 3.17 13.05 0.09
C ALA A 88 2.05 12.03 0.34
N VAL A 89 2.30 11.06 1.20
CA VAL A 89 1.32 10.10 1.71
C VAL A 89 0.59 10.65 2.93
N SER A 90 -0.52 10.02 3.34
CA SER A 90 -1.21 10.37 4.59
C SER A 90 -0.32 10.10 5.80
N SER A 91 -0.36 10.97 6.80
CA SER A 91 0.32 10.76 8.09
C SER A 91 -0.20 9.53 8.86
N CYS A 92 -1.41 9.08 8.55
CA CYS A 92 -2.01 7.88 9.14
C CYS A 92 -1.52 6.58 8.48
N ALA A 93 -0.95 6.64 7.28
CA ALA A 93 -0.34 5.49 6.63
C ALA A 93 1.00 5.19 7.30
N THR A 94 1.13 4.03 7.92
CA THR A 94 2.32 3.62 8.71
C THR A 94 3.08 2.45 8.07
N ALA A 95 2.83 2.20 6.77
CA ALA A 95 3.52 1.20 5.96
C ALA A 95 4.01 1.79 4.64
N TYR A 96 5.03 1.18 4.03
CA TYR A 96 5.50 1.40 2.66
C TYR A 96 6.10 2.79 2.35
N HIS A 97 6.53 3.54 3.34
CA HIS A 97 7.28 4.77 3.15
C HIS A 97 8.40 4.92 4.18
N LYS A 98 9.33 5.83 3.95
CA LYS A 98 10.46 6.09 4.85
C LYS A 98 9.96 6.53 6.24
N GLY A 99 10.47 5.90 7.29
CA GLY A 99 10.07 6.17 8.69
C GLY A 99 8.83 5.42 9.15
N ALA A 100 8.10 4.75 8.25
CA ALA A 100 6.99 3.88 8.61
C ALA A 100 7.46 2.54 9.18
N GLY A 101 6.65 1.94 10.04
CA GLY A 101 6.96 0.62 10.58
C GLY A 101 5.96 0.15 11.63
N VAL A 102 6.07 -1.13 12.00
CA VAL A 102 5.16 -1.76 12.97
C VAL A 102 5.19 -1.10 14.35
N VAL A 103 6.33 -0.52 14.74
CA VAL A 103 6.49 0.16 16.03
C VAL A 103 5.80 1.53 16.02
N SER A 104 6.00 2.33 14.96
CA SER A 104 5.33 3.63 14.79
C SER A 104 3.81 3.45 14.74
N ASN A 105 3.33 2.42 14.01
CA ASN A 105 1.93 2.04 13.97
C ASN A 105 1.36 1.72 15.36
N ALA A 106 2.03 0.85 16.12
CA ALA A 106 1.55 0.39 17.42
C ALA A 106 1.59 1.49 18.50
N ARG A 107 2.55 2.41 18.44
CA ARG A 107 2.80 3.44 19.47
C ARG A 107 1.59 4.32 19.74
N VAL A 108 0.86 4.69 18.70
CA VAL A 108 -0.32 5.57 18.78
C VAL A 108 -1.46 4.94 19.61
N HIS A 109 -1.50 3.61 19.67
CA HIS A 109 -2.57 2.82 20.27
C HIS A 109 -2.25 2.31 21.68
N THR A 110 -1.15 2.79 22.30
CA THR A 110 -0.72 2.35 23.64
C THR A 110 -1.62 2.91 24.74
N GLY A 111 -2.02 2.05 25.69
CA GLY A 111 -2.75 2.44 26.90
C GLY A 111 -4.23 2.80 26.68
N LYS A 112 -4.82 2.42 25.55
CA LYS A 112 -6.20 2.76 25.21
C LYS A 112 -7.21 1.78 25.79
N HIS A 113 -8.44 2.26 26.02
CA HIS A 113 -9.52 1.43 26.58
C HIS A 113 -10.00 0.36 25.60
N VAL A 114 -10.23 0.74 24.35
CA VAL A 114 -10.61 -0.18 23.26
C VAL A 114 -9.68 0.00 22.06
N VAL A 115 -9.38 -1.11 21.39
CA VAL A 115 -8.68 -1.16 20.10
C VAL A 115 -9.55 -1.95 19.12
N VAL A 116 -9.95 -1.31 18.02
CA VAL A 116 -10.68 -1.92 16.91
C VAL A 116 -9.71 -2.10 15.75
N LYS A 117 -9.65 -3.33 15.21
CA LYS A 117 -8.86 -3.67 14.04
C LYS A 117 -9.79 -4.07 12.91
N LEU A 118 -9.63 -3.43 11.76
CA LEU A 118 -10.38 -3.68 10.55
C LEU A 118 -9.41 -4.00 9.41
N ASP A 119 -9.77 -4.94 8.56
CA ASP A 119 -8.97 -5.40 7.42
C ASP A 119 -9.76 -5.21 6.14
N ILE A 120 -9.15 -4.74 5.07
CA ILE A 120 -9.79 -4.59 3.76
C ILE A 120 -9.67 -5.93 3.01
N LYS A 121 -10.81 -6.44 2.54
CA LYS A 121 -10.87 -7.68 1.77
C LYS A 121 -10.20 -7.49 0.42
N ASP A 122 -9.30 -8.41 0.05
CA ASP A 122 -8.58 -8.41 -1.22
C ASP A 122 -8.03 -7.04 -1.65
N PHE A 123 -7.35 -6.36 -0.72
CA PHE A 123 -6.99 -4.95 -0.81
C PHE A 123 -6.39 -4.55 -2.16
N PHE A 124 -5.32 -5.23 -2.61
CA PHE A 124 -4.67 -4.89 -3.88
C PHE A 124 -5.57 -5.21 -5.09
N GLY A 125 -6.26 -6.35 -5.08
CA GLY A 125 -7.19 -6.75 -6.13
C GLY A 125 -8.44 -5.88 -6.22
N SER A 126 -8.76 -5.11 -5.17
CA SER A 126 -9.87 -4.15 -5.17
C SER A 126 -9.47 -2.75 -5.68
N ILE A 127 -8.16 -2.47 -5.85
CA ILE A 127 -7.69 -1.20 -6.40
C ILE A 127 -7.68 -1.30 -7.93
N SER A 128 -8.70 -0.71 -8.55
CA SER A 128 -8.88 -0.75 -10.00
C SER A 128 -8.04 0.28 -10.76
N PHE A 129 -7.83 0.05 -12.05
CA PHE A 129 -7.17 0.97 -12.97
C PHE A 129 -7.73 2.42 -12.90
N PRO A 130 -9.06 2.65 -12.94
CA PRO A 130 -9.61 4.00 -12.79
C PRO A 130 -9.27 4.66 -11.46
N MET A 131 -9.19 3.88 -10.36
CA MET A 131 -8.80 4.41 -9.05
C MET A 131 -7.34 4.89 -9.07
N VAL A 132 -6.44 4.10 -9.65
CA VAL A 132 -5.02 4.47 -9.79
C VAL A 132 -4.88 5.71 -10.68
N LEU A 133 -5.51 5.72 -11.85
CA LEU A 133 -5.48 6.85 -12.77
C LEU A 133 -5.99 8.15 -12.11
N LYS A 134 -7.12 8.08 -11.41
CA LYS A 134 -7.72 9.25 -10.77
C LYS A 134 -6.92 9.76 -9.57
N SER A 135 -6.36 8.86 -8.76
CA SER A 135 -5.72 9.23 -7.49
C SER A 135 -4.23 9.51 -7.63
N VAL A 136 -3.53 8.83 -8.55
CA VAL A 136 -2.06 8.86 -8.65
C VAL A 136 -1.60 9.60 -9.91
N PHE A 137 -2.09 9.20 -11.09
CA PHE A 137 -1.65 9.74 -12.38
C PHE A 137 -2.74 10.59 -13.05
N SER A 138 -3.43 11.39 -12.24
CA SER A 138 -4.60 12.15 -12.70
C SER A 138 -4.25 13.25 -13.71
N VAL A 139 -5.26 13.64 -14.49
CA VAL A 139 -5.19 14.76 -15.44
C VAL A 139 -4.80 16.10 -14.79
N ARG A 140 -4.84 16.19 -13.46
CA ARG A 140 -4.37 17.36 -12.72
C ARG A 140 -2.86 17.57 -12.86
N TYR A 141 -2.10 16.48 -13.04
CA TYR A 141 -0.63 16.50 -13.05
C TYR A 141 -0.04 15.97 -14.34
N TYR A 142 -0.78 15.17 -15.10
CA TYR A 142 -0.30 14.49 -16.30
C TYR A 142 -1.24 14.66 -17.47
N PRO A 143 -0.72 14.82 -18.71
CA PRO A 143 -1.53 14.63 -19.91
C PRO A 143 -2.22 13.26 -19.89
N PRO A 144 -3.46 13.14 -20.40
CA PRO A 144 -4.21 11.87 -20.34
C PRO A 144 -3.43 10.65 -20.87
N ALA A 145 -2.69 10.82 -21.97
CA ALA A 145 -1.89 9.73 -22.56
C ALA A 145 -0.76 9.28 -21.64
N VAL A 146 -0.08 10.22 -20.96
CA VAL A 146 1.01 9.91 -20.00
C VAL A 146 0.44 9.25 -18.77
N GLY A 147 -0.63 9.80 -18.16
CA GLY A 147 -1.27 9.21 -16.98
C GLY A 147 -1.79 7.81 -17.23
N THR A 148 -2.40 7.56 -18.38
CA THR A 148 -2.89 6.23 -18.78
C THR A 148 -1.74 5.24 -18.94
N MET A 149 -0.65 5.61 -19.60
CA MET A 149 0.52 4.73 -19.77
C MET A 149 1.17 4.39 -18.43
N LEU A 150 1.38 5.37 -17.55
CA LEU A 150 1.95 5.14 -16.21
C LEU A 150 1.05 4.22 -15.38
N THR A 151 -0.29 4.40 -15.48
CA THR A 151 -1.25 3.52 -14.81
C THR A 151 -1.17 2.10 -15.35
N ALA A 152 -1.14 1.92 -16.67
CA ALA A 152 -1.03 0.61 -17.32
C ALA A 152 0.25 -0.15 -16.92
N LEU A 153 1.38 0.57 -16.81
CA LEU A 153 2.64 -0.01 -16.34
C LEU A 153 2.61 -0.43 -14.85
N CYS A 154 1.68 0.09 -14.06
CA CYS A 154 1.52 -0.25 -12.63
C CYS A 154 0.44 -1.29 -12.36
N CYS A 155 -0.50 -1.51 -13.30
CA CYS A 155 -1.64 -2.42 -13.17
C CYS A 155 -1.42 -3.72 -13.94
N CYS A 156 -2.18 -4.75 -13.58
CA CYS A 156 -2.27 -6.02 -14.30
C CYS A 156 -3.73 -6.46 -14.32
N ASN A 157 -4.29 -6.77 -15.51
CA ASN A 157 -5.71 -7.11 -15.66
C ASN A 157 -6.65 -6.10 -15.01
N ASP A 158 -6.42 -4.80 -15.25
CA ASP A 158 -7.18 -3.67 -14.71
C ASP A 158 -7.15 -3.48 -13.18
N PHE A 159 -6.31 -4.21 -12.46
CA PHE A 159 -6.17 -4.10 -11.01
C PHE A 159 -4.71 -3.94 -10.58
N LEU A 160 -4.50 -3.49 -9.34
CA LEU A 160 -3.18 -3.35 -8.77
C LEU A 160 -2.63 -4.71 -8.34
N PRO A 161 -1.52 -5.20 -8.94
CA PRO A 161 -1.03 -6.54 -8.69
C PRO A 161 -0.37 -6.65 -7.30
N GLN A 162 -0.67 -7.70 -6.55
CA GLN A 162 0.05 -8.02 -5.33
C GLN A 162 1.42 -8.64 -5.67
N GLY A 163 2.50 -7.87 -5.52
CA GLY A 163 3.88 -8.32 -5.78
C GLY A 163 4.68 -7.40 -6.70
N ALA A 164 4.05 -6.40 -7.31
CA ALA A 164 4.75 -5.39 -8.09
C ALA A 164 5.43 -4.33 -7.18
N PRO A 165 6.60 -3.80 -7.56
CA PRO A 165 7.32 -2.79 -6.80
C PRO A 165 6.54 -1.50 -6.52
N THR A 166 5.67 -1.09 -7.45
CA THR A 166 4.86 0.13 -7.35
C THR A 166 3.64 -0.02 -6.47
N SER A 167 3.08 -1.24 -6.34
CA SER A 167 1.79 -1.47 -5.69
C SER A 167 1.70 -0.95 -4.25
N PRO A 168 2.72 -1.07 -3.39
CA PRO A 168 2.68 -0.52 -2.05
C PRO A 168 2.52 1.00 -2.01
N ALA A 169 3.29 1.73 -2.82
CA ALA A 169 3.24 3.20 -2.87
C ALA A 169 1.93 3.68 -3.50
N VAL A 170 1.51 3.06 -4.61
CA VAL A 170 0.23 3.37 -5.28
C VAL A 170 -0.95 3.16 -4.34
N SER A 171 -0.98 2.06 -3.57
CA SER A 171 -2.06 1.79 -2.62
C SER A 171 -2.18 2.86 -1.54
N ASN A 172 -1.05 3.39 -1.03
CA ASN A 172 -1.07 4.49 -0.08
C ASN A 172 -1.64 5.77 -0.68
N LEU A 173 -1.33 6.07 -1.95
CA LEU A 173 -1.83 7.26 -2.63
C LEU A 173 -3.32 7.16 -2.96
N VAL A 174 -3.80 5.99 -3.35
CA VAL A 174 -5.24 5.71 -3.56
C VAL A 174 -6.02 5.90 -2.27
N MET A 175 -5.50 5.42 -1.14
CA MET A 175 -6.15 5.51 0.18
C MET A 175 -5.98 6.88 0.85
N LYS A 176 -5.19 7.80 0.32
CA LYS A 176 -4.86 9.07 0.98
C LYS A 176 -6.09 9.87 1.38
N HIS A 177 -7.04 10.05 0.46
CA HIS A 177 -8.27 10.80 0.74
C HIS A 177 -9.13 10.13 1.82
N PHE A 178 -9.22 8.80 1.79
CA PHE A 178 -9.89 8.03 2.84
C PHE A 178 -9.21 8.25 4.20
N ASP A 179 -7.89 8.07 4.27
CA ASP A 179 -7.13 8.26 5.49
C ASP A 179 -7.31 9.65 6.11
N GLU A 180 -7.19 10.70 5.28
CA GLU A 180 -7.34 12.09 5.73
C GLU A 180 -8.75 12.38 6.24
N SER A 181 -9.79 11.89 5.54
CA SER A 181 -11.19 12.09 5.92
C SER A 181 -11.57 11.32 7.19
N ILE A 182 -11.12 10.07 7.30
CA ILE A 182 -11.37 9.25 8.49
C ILE A 182 -10.58 9.79 9.68
N ASN A 183 -9.34 10.22 9.50
CA ASN A 183 -8.54 10.80 10.57
C ASN A 183 -9.20 12.04 11.15
N LYS A 184 -9.64 12.96 10.31
CA LYS A 184 -10.35 14.16 10.76
C LYS A 184 -11.62 13.82 11.55
N TRP A 185 -12.37 12.81 11.10
CA TRP A 185 -13.54 12.34 11.83
C TRP A 185 -13.18 11.70 13.17
N CYS A 186 -12.07 10.93 13.22
CA CYS A 186 -11.54 10.31 14.44
C CYS A 186 -11.06 11.37 15.46
N GLU A 187 -10.30 12.37 15.01
CA GLU A 187 -9.80 13.45 15.86
C GLU A 187 -10.96 14.18 16.58
N ASN A 188 -12.05 14.49 15.87
CA ASN A 188 -13.24 15.12 16.45
C ASN A 188 -13.95 14.27 17.52
N LYS A 189 -13.57 12.99 17.66
CA LYS A 189 -14.14 12.04 18.62
C LYS A 189 -13.12 11.50 19.63
N GLY A 190 -11.89 12.04 19.64
CA GLY A 190 -10.83 11.56 20.51
C GLY A 190 -10.34 10.14 20.18
N ILE A 191 -10.54 9.69 18.94
CA ILE A 191 -10.15 8.37 18.46
C ILE A 191 -8.80 8.48 17.74
N SER A 192 -7.85 7.64 18.11
CA SER A 192 -6.58 7.50 17.38
C SER A 192 -6.77 6.55 16.21
N TYR A 193 -6.30 6.94 15.03
CA TYR A 193 -6.38 6.14 13.79
C TYR A 193 -5.01 5.96 13.16
N THR A 194 -4.72 4.75 12.68
CA THR A 194 -3.60 4.45 11.78
C THR A 194 -3.98 3.36 10.79
N ARG A 195 -3.29 3.34 9.64
CA ARG A 195 -3.40 2.24 8.66
C ARG A 195 -2.02 1.67 8.34
N TYR A 196 -1.90 0.36 8.45
CA TYR A 196 -0.71 -0.40 8.04
C TYR A 196 -1.10 -1.32 6.88
N CYS A 197 -0.85 -0.90 5.64
CA CYS A 197 -1.31 -1.57 4.42
C CYS A 197 -2.86 -1.64 4.35
N ASP A 198 -3.43 -2.85 4.43
CA ASP A 198 -4.84 -3.20 4.51
C ASP A 198 -5.40 -3.21 5.95
N ASP A 199 -4.53 -3.27 6.95
CA ASP A 199 -4.90 -3.26 8.36
C ASP A 199 -5.15 -1.84 8.89
N MET A 200 -6.37 -1.50 9.25
CA MET A 200 -6.75 -0.25 9.91
C MET A 200 -6.91 -0.48 11.41
N THR A 201 -6.36 0.40 12.22
CA THR A 201 -6.45 0.34 13.68
C THR A 201 -7.04 1.64 14.24
N PHE A 202 -8.05 1.50 15.09
CA PHE A 202 -8.72 2.59 15.80
C PHE A 202 -8.62 2.33 17.30
N SER A 203 -8.34 3.36 18.10
CA SER A 203 -8.27 3.17 19.55
C SER A 203 -8.65 4.43 20.31
N GLY A 204 -9.21 4.23 21.51
CA GLY A 204 -9.72 5.31 22.34
C GLY A 204 -10.73 4.81 23.37
N ASP A 205 -11.69 5.68 23.71
CA ASP A 205 -12.87 5.37 24.49
C ASP A 205 -14.11 5.69 23.66
N PHE A 206 -14.64 4.69 22.97
CA PHE A 206 -15.74 4.86 22.03
C PHE A 206 -16.53 3.55 21.82
N ASN A 207 -17.74 3.65 21.24
CA ASN A 207 -18.49 2.49 20.80
C ASN A 207 -17.91 1.93 19.49
N PRO A 208 -17.41 0.68 19.47
CA PRO A 208 -16.82 0.04 18.29
C PRO A 208 -17.73 0.03 17.05
N ASP A 209 -19.04 -0.18 17.24
CA ASP A 209 -20.01 -0.26 16.13
C ASP A 209 -20.12 1.05 15.35
N LEU A 210 -19.89 2.18 16.02
CA LEU A 210 -19.87 3.49 15.38
C LEU A 210 -18.73 3.59 14.36
N VAL A 211 -17.53 3.13 14.75
CA VAL A 211 -16.33 3.13 13.90
C VAL A 211 -16.54 2.15 12.74
N ILE A 212 -16.98 0.92 13.02
CA ILE A 212 -17.19 -0.12 12.00
C ILE A 212 -18.18 0.37 10.94
N ARG A 213 -19.35 0.90 11.34
CA ARG A 213 -20.35 1.42 10.40
C ARG A 213 -19.81 2.60 9.58
N LYS A 214 -19.10 3.55 10.20
CA LYS A 214 -18.54 4.71 9.50
C LYS A 214 -17.51 4.30 8.47
N VAL A 215 -16.59 3.42 8.84
CA VAL A 215 -15.51 2.93 7.97
C VAL A 215 -16.08 2.08 6.84
N SER A 216 -16.99 1.14 7.15
CA SER A 216 -17.64 0.30 6.13
C SER A 216 -18.40 1.14 5.10
N GLY A 217 -19.20 2.11 5.53
CA GLY A 217 -19.93 2.99 4.62
C GLY A 217 -19.02 3.78 3.68
N PHE A 218 -17.90 4.28 4.20
CA PHE A 218 -16.95 5.02 3.36
C PHE A 218 -16.19 4.09 2.39
N LEU A 219 -15.69 2.95 2.86
CA LEU A 219 -15.02 1.97 2.02
C LEU A 219 -15.93 1.47 0.90
N ASN A 220 -17.19 1.15 1.21
CA ASN A 220 -18.17 0.71 0.21
C ASN A 220 -18.40 1.79 -0.86
N SER A 221 -18.44 3.08 -0.50
CA SER A 221 -18.57 4.17 -1.47
C SER A 221 -17.35 4.30 -2.41
N MET A 222 -16.21 3.73 -2.01
CA MET A 222 -14.99 3.65 -2.81
C MET A 222 -14.85 2.31 -3.57
N GLY A 223 -15.75 1.35 -3.37
CA GLY A 223 -15.67 0.02 -3.99
C GLY A 223 -14.83 -0.99 -3.21
N PHE A 224 -14.50 -0.70 -1.94
CA PHE A 224 -13.83 -1.66 -1.05
C PHE A 224 -14.82 -2.31 -0.10
N GLU A 225 -14.48 -3.50 0.39
CA GLU A 225 -15.23 -4.24 1.40
C GLU A 225 -14.36 -4.53 2.64
N LEU A 226 -14.99 -4.51 3.83
CA LEU A 226 -14.34 -4.99 5.04
C LEU A 226 -14.29 -6.53 5.06
N ASN A 227 -13.21 -7.05 5.60
CA ASN A 227 -13.09 -8.46 5.92
C ASN A 227 -13.65 -8.72 7.33
N GLU A 228 -14.93 -9.09 7.40
CA GLU A 228 -15.61 -9.32 8.67
C GLU A 228 -14.94 -10.39 9.52
N THR A 229 -14.40 -11.45 8.89
CA THR A 229 -13.75 -12.56 9.61
C THR A 229 -12.45 -12.14 10.31
N LYS A 230 -11.86 -11.02 9.89
CA LYS A 230 -10.65 -10.45 10.48
C LYS A 230 -10.93 -9.24 11.38
N THR A 231 -12.16 -8.73 11.41
CA THR A 231 -12.54 -7.66 12.34
C THR A 231 -12.35 -8.13 13.78
N ARG A 232 -11.66 -7.33 14.60
CA ARG A 232 -11.38 -7.62 16.00
C ARG A 232 -11.63 -6.38 16.86
N ILE A 233 -12.31 -6.60 17.98
CA ILE A 233 -12.49 -5.60 19.04
C ILE A 233 -11.75 -6.12 20.27
N LEU A 234 -10.80 -5.35 20.75
CA LEU A 234 -9.91 -5.72 21.85
C LEU A 234 -10.08 -4.71 22.98
N TYR A 235 -10.56 -5.16 24.14
CA TYR A 235 -10.75 -4.35 25.33
C TYR A 235 -9.52 -4.43 26.25
N ARG A 236 -9.35 -3.44 27.13
CA ARG A 236 -8.19 -3.31 28.04
C ARG A 236 -8.02 -4.50 29.00
N ASN A 237 -9.12 -5.18 29.38
CA ASN A 237 -9.10 -6.37 30.24
C ASN A 237 -8.51 -7.60 29.53
N GLY A 238 -8.38 -7.57 28.22
CA GLY A 238 -7.73 -8.58 27.40
C GLY A 238 -6.42 -8.08 26.79
N ARG A 239 -5.76 -8.97 26.06
CA ARG A 239 -4.54 -8.62 25.33
C ARG A 239 -4.87 -7.77 24.10
N GLN A 240 -4.38 -6.53 24.07
CA GLN A 240 -4.43 -5.65 22.92
C GLN A 240 -3.11 -5.74 22.14
N SER A 241 -3.19 -5.98 20.82
CA SER A 241 -2.01 -6.03 19.96
C SER A 241 -2.27 -5.39 18.60
N VAL A 242 -1.31 -4.58 18.13
CA VAL A 242 -1.33 -3.88 16.87
C VAL A 242 -0.08 -4.27 16.08
N THR A 243 -0.23 -4.73 14.85
CA THR A 243 0.87 -5.24 14.00
C THR A 243 1.84 -6.19 14.73
N GLY A 244 1.30 -7.05 15.63
CA GLY A 244 2.08 -8.01 16.40
C GLY A 244 2.72 -7.49 17.69
N ILE A 245 2.64 -6.19 17.97
CA ILE A 245 3.14 -5.54 19.18
C ILE A 245 2.01 -5.40 20.20
N VAL A 246 2.25 -5.77 21.45
CA VAL A 246 1.32 -5.60 22.57
C VAL A 246 1.33 -4.13 23.00
N VAL A 247 0.11 -3.54 23.18
CA VAL A 247 -0.08 -2.09 23.41
C VAL A 247 -0.88 -1.77 24.68
N ASN A 248 -1.12 -2.72 25.59
CA ASN A 248 -1.97 -2.52 26.77
C ASN A 248 -1.51 -1.33 27.65
N GLU A 249 -0.25 -1.31 28.05
CA GLU A 249 0.33 -0.25 28.91
C GLU A 249 1.55 0.38 28.26
N LYS A 250 2.42 -0.43 27.70
CA LYS A 250 3.62 -0.05 26.97
C LYS A 250 3.85 -0.97 25.79
N LEU A 251 4.67 -0.53 24.84
CA LEU A 251 5.03 -1.38 23.70
C LEU A 251 5.83 -2.60 24.16
N GLN A 252 5.33 -3.77 23.84
CA GLN A 252 6.00 -5.03 24.18
C GLN A 252 5.87 -6.05 23.06
N VAL A 253 6.89 -6.84 22.84
CA VAL A 253 6.81 -8.05 22.00
C VAL A 253 6.03 -9.14 22.74
N SER A 254 5.38 -10.03 21.99
CA SER A 254 4.60 -11.11 22.59
C SER A 254 5.46 -12.06 23.45
N ARG A 255 4.84 -12.72 24.44
CA ARG A 255 5.55 -13.73 25.26
C ARG A 255 6.14 -14.84 24.40
N ASP A 256 5.41 -15.30 23.37
CA ASP A 256 5.86 -16.36 22.48
C ASP A 256 7.06 -15.91 21.63
N TYR A 257 7.05 -14.68 21.12
CA TYR A 257 8.21 -14.13 20.40
C TYR A 257 9.44 -14.08 21.32
N ARG A 258 9.30 -13.56 22.54
CA ARG A 258 10.40 -13.52 23.52
C ARG A 258 10.93 -14.92 23.85
N ARG A 259 10.03 -15.91 23.99
CA ARG A 259 10.42 -17.30 24.26
C ARG A 259 11.22 -17.88 23.10
N LYS A 260 10.72 -17.73 21.86
CA LYS A 260 11.42 -18.20 20.66
C LYS A 260 12.79 -17.53 20.52
N LEU A 261 12.86 -16.20 20.68
CA LEU A 261 14.12 -15.46 20.57
C LEU A 261 15.15 -15.94 21.62
N ARG A 262 14.73 -16.16 22.88
CA ARG A 262 15.63 -16.73 23.91
C ARG A 262 16.11 -18.11 23.52
N GLN A 263 15.27 -18.94 22.97
CA GLN A 263 15.62 -20.29 22.52
C GLN A 263 16.65 -20.21 21.36
N GLU A 264 16.42 -19.36 20.37
CA GLU A 264 17.35 -19.14 19.26
C GLU A 264 18.71 -18.62 19.75
N ILE A 265 18.72 -17.62 20.65
CA ILE A 265 19.95 -17.10 21.26
C ILE A 265 20.70 -18.23 21.99
N PHE A 266 20.01 -19.06 22.79
CA PHE A 266 20.61 -20.17 23.49
C PHE A 266 21.26 -21.18 22.52
N TYR A 267 20.56 -21.54 21.43
CA TYR A 267 21.12 -22.44 20.41
C TYR A 267 22.32 -21.82 19.68
N CYS A 268 22.24 -20.53 19.32
CA CYS A 268 23.37 -19.83 18.69
C CYS A 268 24.60 -19.75 19.61
N GLN A 269 24.40 -19.55 20.92
CA GLN A 269 25.51 -19.55 21.90
C GLN A 269 26.12 -20.94 22.08
N LYS A 270 25.29 -22.00 22.06
CA LYS A 270 25.73 -23.37 22.30
C LYS A 270 26.38 -24.05 21.08
N TYR A 271 25.87 -23.74 19.87
CA TYR A 271 26.23 -24.48 18.66
C TYR A 271 26.80 -23.55 17.55
N GLY A 272 26.88 -22.26 17.81
CA GLY A 272 27.34 -21.26 16.82
C GLY A 272 26.23 -20.80 15.86
N ALA A 273 26.32 -19.55 15.41
CA ALA A 273 25.30 -18.91 14.55
C ALA A 273 25.22 -19.49 13.12
N LYS A 274 26.21 -20.27 12.68
CA LYS A 274 26.25 -20.90 11.35
C LYS A 274 25.54 -22.26 11.28
N SER A 275 25.04 -22.78 12.38
CA SER A 275 24.34 -24.08 12.47
C SER A 275 22.81 -23.94 12.47
N HIS A 276 22.30 -22.72 12.21
CA HIS A 276 20.86 -22.42 12.16
C HIS A 276 20.45 -21.76 10.85
#